data_7ba72ab37635145977b97ba55a3b6b22
#
_entry.id   7ba72ab37635145977b97ba55a3b6b22
#
_cell.length_a   1.000
_cell.length_b   1.000
_cell.length_c   1.000
_cell.angle_alpha   90.00
_cell.angle_beta   90.00
_cell.angle_gamma   90.00
#
_symmetry.space_group_name_H-M   'P 1'
#
loop_
_entity.id
_entity.type
_entity.pdbx_description
1 polymer ?
#
loop_
_entity_poly.entity_id
_entity_poly.type
_entity_poly.pdbx_seq_one_letter_code
_entity_poly.pdbx_strand_id
1 'polypeptide(L)'
;RALMRSGAKAGDGIYVTGTLGDAALALSHLLGKRTLNENQLAAVLPRLDHPHPRILAGQALRGLASSALDLSDGLASDLGHILKASGVRAQIDLDLLPLSPVLQDAVPARDAWQLALAGGDDYELCFTVPQEHHGALDTALANCGVRFTRIGRIQAGDPGIDYVQGEQPVELHLKGWDHFA
;
A
#
# COMPACT_ATOMS: atom_id res chain seq x y z
N ARG A 1 -20.76 9.21 5.17
CA ARG A 1 -20.14 8.35 6.18
C ARG A 1 -18.62 8.43 6.07
N ALA A 2 -17.94 8.66 7.18
CA ALA A 2 -16.48 8.68 7.21
C ALA A 2 -15.92 7.27 7.13
N LEU A 3 -14.81 7.10 6.42
CA LEU A 3 -14.07 5.85 6.39
C LEU A 3 -13.24 5.72 7.68
N MET A 4 -13.22 4.52 8.25
CA MET A 4 -12.60 4.26 9.54
C MET A 4 -11.53 3.18 9.42
N ARG A 5 -10.62 3.16 10.41
CA ARG A 5 -9.59 2.11 10.52
C ARG A 5 -10.14 0.80 11.10
N SER A 6 -11.27 0.84 11.78
CA SER A 6 -11.74 -0.27 12.64
C SER A 6 -12.81 -1.16 12.02
N GLY A 7 -13.07 -1.04 10.73
CA GLY A 7 -14.15 -1.78 10.08
C GLY A 7 -13.75 -3.03 9.31
N ALA A 8 -12.44 -3.35 9.24
CA ALA A 8 -11.97 -4.48 8.44
C ALA A 8 -12.39 -5.81 9.05
N LYS A 9 -12.82 -6.74 8.20
CA LYS A 9 -13.30 -8.07 8.62
C LYS A 9 -12.64 -9.16 7.81
N ALA A 10 -12.50 -10.33 8.40
CA ALA A 10 -11.98 -11.52 7.70
C ALA A 10 -12.79 -11.74 6.41
N GLY A 11 -12.08 -11.99 5.32
CA GLY A 11 -12.67 -12.14 3.98
C GLY A 11 -12.62 -10.87 3.13
N ASP A 12 -12.40 -9.69 3.73
CA ASP A 12 -12.26 -8.45 2.97
C ASP A 12 -11.01 -8.49 2.10
N GLY A 13 -11.10 -7.94 0.88
CA GLY A 13 -9.92 -7.69 0.04
C GLY A 13 -9.17 -6.46 0.51
N ILE A 14 -7.86 -6.48 0.38
CA ILE A 14 -7.00 -5.32 0.68
C ILE A 14 -6.56 -4.70 -0.64
N TYR A 15 -6.77 -3.39 -0.77
CA TYR A 15 -6.48 -2.64 -1.99
C TYR A 15 -5.63 -1.43 -1.69
N VAL A 16 -4.84 -1.00 -2.67
CA VAL A 16 -4.13 0.28 -2.63
C VAL A 16 -4.35 1.02 -3.94
N THR A 17 -4.34 2.35 -3.88
CA THR A 17 -4.38 3.20 -5.06
C THR A 17 -2.96 3.44 -5.58
N GLY A 18 -2.83 3.70 -6.89
CA GLY A 18 -1.56 4.12 -7.51
C GLY A 18 -0.44 3.10 -7.42
N THR A 19 0.78 3.59 -7.27
CA THR A 19 2.00 2.79 -7.09
C THR A 19 2.68 3.14 -5.78
N LEU A 20 3.48 2.21 -5.26
CA LEU A 20 4.14 2.35 -3.97
C LEU A 20 5.66 2.36 -4.13
N GLY A 21 6.34 3.10 -3.23
CA GLY A 21 7.79 3.05 -3.11
C GLY A 21 8.56 4.10 -3.89
N ASP A 22 7.93 4.84 -4.80
CA ASP A 22 8.62 5.83 -5.63
C ASP A 22 9.19 6.98 -4.80
N ALA A 23 8.41 7.49 -3.84
CA ALA A 23 8.88 8.55 -2.96
C ALA A 23 10.08 8.09 -2.12
N ALA A 24 10.02 6.87 -1.59
CA ALA A 24 11.12 6.29 -0.83
C ALA A 24 12.36 6.07 -1.69
N LEU A 25 12.20 5.68 -2.96
CA LEU A 25 13.31 5.56 -3.90
C LEU A 25 13.98 6.90 -4.13
N ALA A 26 13.19 7.96 -4.38
CA ALA A 26 13.72 9.32 -4.55
C ALA A 26 14.48 9.77 -3.30
N LEU A 27 13.91 9.56 -2.11
CA LEU A 27 14.56 9.92 -0.85
C LEU A 27 15.88 9.18 -0.67
N SER A 28 15.94 7.90 -0.99
CA SER A 28 17.17 7.12 -0.85
C SER A 28 18.30 7.66 -1.73
N HIS A 29 17.96 8.18 -2.92
CA HIS A 29 18.93 8.86 -3.77
C HIS A 29 19.42 10.16 -3.12
N LEU A 30 18.51 10.99 -2.62
CA LEU A 30 18.85 12.26 -1.99
C LEU A 30 19.71 12.06 -0.73
N LEU A 31 19.51 10.96 -0.02
CA LEU A 31 20.30 10.63 1.18
C LEU A 31 21.61 9.93 0.85
N GLY A 32 21.92 9.71 -0.43
CA GLY A 32 23.16 9.06 -0.85
C GLY A 32 23.21 7.55 -0.65
N LYS A 33 22.09 6.92 -0.34
CA LYS A 33 22.01 5.46 -0.13
C LYS A 33 21.94 4.68 -1.43
N ARG A 34 21.45 5.31 -2.50
CA ARG A 34 21.33 4.74 -3.85
C ARG A 34 21.65 5.82 -4.86
N THR A 35 22.10 5.42 -6.05
CA THR A 35 22.34 6.35 -7.14
C THR A 35 21.37 6.05 -8.29
N LEU A 36 20.54 7.04 -8.63
CA LEU A 36 19.63 6.98 -9.77
C LEU A 36 20.20 7.80 -10.91
N ASN A 37 19.94 7.39 -12.16
CA ASN A 37 20.26 8.24 -13.30
C ASN A 37 19.24 9.38 -13.41
N GLU A 38 19.50 10.35 -14.30
CA GLU A 38 18.64 11.52 -14.44
C GLU A 38 17.20 11.18 -14.79
N ASN A 39 17.01 10.19 -15.68
CA ASN A 39 15.66 9.79 -16.09
C ASN A 39 14.90 9.12 -14.94
N GLN A 40 15.57 8.27 -14.19
CA GLN A 40 14.97 7.62 -13.04
C GLN A 40 14.59 8.63 -11.97
N LEU A 41 15.49 9.55 -11.65
CA LEU A 41 15.21 10.58 -10.65
C LEU A 41 14.07 11.50 -11.08
N ALA A 42 14.05 11.92 -12.35
CA ALA A 42 12.98 12.76 -12.88
C ALA A 42 11.60 12.07 -12.78
N ALA A 43 11.57 10.75 -12.89
CA ALA A 43 10.32 10.00 -12.80
C ALA A 43 9.78 9.89 -11.37
N VAL A 44 10.66 9.76 -10.36
CA VAL A 44 10.23 9.47 -8.98
C VAL A 44 10.26 10.69 -8.05
N LEU A 45 11.10 11.69 -8.33
CA LEU A 45 11.22 12.87 -7.47
C LEU A 45 9.90 13.63 -7.27
N PRO A 46 9.02 13.79 -8.27
CA PRO A 46 7.73 14.45 -8.07
C PRO A 46 6.85 13.75 -7.04
N ARG A 47 6.99 12.43 -6.88
CA ARG A 47 6.22 11.68 -5.87
C ARG A 47 6.62 12.09 -4.46
N LEU A 48 7.87 12.49 -4.25
CA LEU A 48 8.36 12.99 -2.97
C LEU A 48 8.06 14.46 -2.77
N ASP A 49 8.32 15.30 -3.79
CA ASP A 49 8.23 16.77 -3.70
C ASP A 49 6.80 17.28 -3.83
N HIS A 50 5.96 16.59 -4.59
CA HIS A 50 4.60 17.03 -4.92
C HIS A 50 3.59 15.90 -4.75
N PRO A 51 3.37 15.42 -3.52
CA PRO A 51 2.40 14.34 -3.29
C PRO A 51 0.97 14.81 -3.58
N HIS A 52 0.15 13.91 -4.13
CA HIS A 52 -1.26 14.19 -4.42
C HIS A 52 -2.15 13.24 -3.61
N PRO A 53 -2.68 13.67 -2.45
CA PRO A 53 -3.59 12.86 -1.66
C PRO A 53 -4.83 12.45 -2.46
N ARG A 54 -5.31 11.24 -2.24
CA ARG A 54 -6.42 10.63 -2.99
C ARG A 54 -7.78 10.97 -2.36
N ILE A 55 -8.12 12.25 -2.29
CA ILE A 55 -9.35 12.72 -1.63
C ILE A 55 -10.60 12.22 -2.35
N LEU A 56 -10.64 12.34 -3.69
CA LEU A 56 -11.80 11.92 -4.47
C LEU A 56 -12.02 10.41 -4.37
N ALA A 57 -10.95 9.63 -4.41
CA ALA A 57 -11.04 8.18 -4.24
C ALA A 57 -11.59 7.82 -2.85
N GLY A 58 -11.13 8.50 -1.80
CA GLY A 58 -11.63 8.32 -0.44
C GLY A 58 -13.13 8.60 -0.35
N GLN A 59 -13.59 9.66 -0.99
CA GLN A 59 -15.02 10.00 -1.03
C GLN A 59 -15.83 8.95 -1.78
N ALA A 60 -15.31 8.46 -2.91
CA ALA A 60 -15.99 7.46 -3.73
C ALA A 60 -16.12 6.10 -3.02
N LEU A 61 -15.22 5.80 -2.09
CA LEU A 61 -15.23 4.53 -1.36
C LEU A 61 -16.18 4.49 -0.17
N ARG A 62 -16.79 5.61 0.18
CA ARG A 62 -17.78 5.66 1.26
C ARG A 62 -18.95 4.74 0.94
N GLY A 63 -19.29 3.86 1.87
CA GLY A 63 -20.34 2.88 1.67
C GLY A 63 -19.90 1.58 1.01
N LEU A 64 -18.68 1.53 0.41
CA LEU A 64 -18.10 0.33 -0.18
C LEU A 64 -16.97 -0.25 0.67
N ALA A 65 -16.05 0.59 1.12
CA ALA A 65 -14.92 0.15 1.92
C ALA A 65 -15.32 -0.05 3.37
N SER A 66 -14.79 -1.12 3.98
CA SER A 66 -14.99 -1.40 5.41
C SER A 66 -13.98 -0.62 6.27
N SER A 67 -12.82 -0.30 5.72
CA SER A 67 -11.81 0.54 6.37
C SER A 67 -10.94 1.23 5.31
N ALA A 68 -10.28 2.32 5.69
CA ALA A 68 -9.33 3.01 4.83
C ALA A 68 -8.43 3.95 5.62
N LEU A 69 -7.23 4.20 5.09
CA LEU A 69 -6.38 5.29 5.56
C LEU A 69 -5.36 5.68 4.48
N ASP A 70 -4.82 6.88 4.63
CA ASP A 70 -3.75 7.38 3.77
C ASP A 70 -2.42 6.74 4.18
N LEU A 71 -1.58 6.43 3.18
CA LEU A 71 -0.27 5.86 3.40
C LEU A 71 0.76 6.99 3.57
N SER A 72 1.17 7.25 4.79
CA SER A 72 2.17 8.27 5.12
C SER A 72 3.46 7.69 5.67
N ASP A 73 3.37 6.67 6.50
CA ASP A 73 4.52 6.04 7.16
C ASP A 73 5.02 4.79 6.45
N GLY A 74 4.26 4.29 5.51
CA GLY A 74 4.53 3.07 4.77
C GLY A 74 3.38 2.07 4.90
N LEU A 75 3.21 1.24 3.88
CA LEU A 75 2.07 0.32 3.82
C LEU A 75 2.02 -0.62 5.04
N ALA A 76 3.16 -1.20 5.43
CA ALA A 76 3.17 -2.15 6.55
C ALA A 76 2.77 -1.48 7.86
N SER A 77 3.31 -0.30 8.15
CA SER A 77 2.97 0.45 9.35
C SER A 77 1.51 0.90 9.35
N ASP A 78 1.07 1.51 8.25
CA ASP A 78 -0.27 2.08 8.16
C ASP A 78 -1.35 0.99 8.11
N LEU A 79 -1.13 -0.09 7.37
CA LEU A 79 -2.03 -1.24 7.40
C LEU A 79 -2.10 -1.85 8.81
N GLY A 80 -0.96 -1.85 9.52
CA GLY A 80 -0.92 -2.29 10.91
C GLY A 80 -1.91 -1.57 11.81
N HIS A 81 -2.16 -0.29 11.58
CA HIS A 81 -3.17 0.46 12.34
C HIS A 81 -4.58 -0.05 12.09
N ILE A 82 -4.90 -0.38 10.82
CA ILE A 82 -6.19 -1.00 10.48
C ILE A 82 -6.33 -2.35 11.21
N LEU A 83 -5.28 -3.16 11.15
CA LEU A 83 -5.31 -4.52 11.73
C LEU A 83 -5.50 -4.49 13.24
N LYS A 84 -4.81 -3.58 13.93
CA LYS A 84 -4.96 -3.42 15.38
C LYS A 84 -6.34 -2.90 15.75
N ALA A 85 -6.82 -1.89 15.03
CA ALA A 85 -8.14 -1.28 15.30
C ALA A 85 -9.28 -2.26 15.02
N SER A 86 -9.10 -3.17 14.06
CA SER A 86 -10.12 -4.14 13.65
C SER A 86 -9.99 -5.52 14.31
N GLY A 87 -8.85 -5.78 14.98
CA GLY A 87 -8.61 -7.08 15.61
C GLY A 87 -8.48 -8.23 14.60
N VAL A 88 -7.82 -7.98 13.48
CA VAL A 88 -7.68 -8.95 12.38
C VAL A 88 -6.24 -9.02 11.89
N ARG A 89 -5.99 -9.93 10.96
CA ARG A 89 -4.69 -10.19 10.36
C ARG A 89 -4.76 -10.01 8.86
N ALA A 90 -3.62 -9.73 8.21
CA ALA A 90 -3.56 -9.56 6.75
C ALA A 90 -2.60 -10.56 6.12
N GLN A 91 -2.93 -10.96 4.90
CA GLN A 91 -2.02 -11.65 4.00
C GLN A 91 -1.79 -10.77 2.78
N ILE A 92 -0.54 -10.44 2.50
CA ILE A 92 -0.14 -9.62 1.34
C ILE A 92 0.62 -10.49 0.36
N ASP A 93 0.22 -10.48 -0.91
CA ASP A 93 0.95 -11.13 -1.98
C ASP A 93 1.92 -10.11 -2.60
N LEU A 94 3.22 -10.38 -2.46
CA LEU A 94 4.26 -9.46 -2.90
C LEU A 94 4.24 -9.24 -4.41
N ASP A 95 3.81 -10.23 -5.19
CA ASP A 95 3.70 -10.10 -6.64
C ASP A 95 2.58 -9.16 -7.07
N LEU A 96 1.64 -8.87 -6.19
CA LEU A 96 0.51 -7.99 -6.47
C LEU A 96 0.78 -6.53 -6.09
N LEU A 97 1.89 -6.22 -5.42
CA LEU A 97 2.23 -4.85 -5.06
C LEU A 97 2.38 -4.01 -6.34
N PRO A 98 1.67 -2.86 -6.44
CA PRO A 98 1.78 -2.02 -7.64
C PRO A 98 3.07 -1.20 -7.58
N LEU A 99 4.05 -1.62 -8.36
CA LEU A 99 5.38 -1.00 -8.44
C LEU A 99 5.53 -0.32 -9.81
N SER A 100 6.11 0.88 -9.83
CA SER A 100 6.37 1.56 -11.10
C SER A 100 7.47 0.82 -11.89
N PRO A 101 7.48 0.96 -13.23
CA PRO A 101 8.57 0.41 -14.04
C PRO A 101 9.94 0.93 -13.60
N VAL A 102 10.03 2.20 -13.20
CA VAL A 102 11.28 2.81 -12.74
C VAL A 102 11.79 2.12 -11.47
N LEU A 103 10.91 1.89 -10.51
CA LEU A 103 11.30 1.20 -9.27
C LEU A 103 11.78 -0.22 -9.57
N GLN A 104 11.08 -0.95 -10.44
CA GLN A 104 11.47 -2.31 -10.82
C GLN A 104 12.81 -2.36 -11.54
N ASP A 105 13.11 -1.35 -12.37
CA ASP A 105 14.39 -1.27 -13.08
C ASP A 105 15.54 -0.83 -12.17
N ALA A 106 15.27 0.03 -11.22
CA ALA A 106 16.30 0.66 -10.40
C ALA A 106 16.86 -0.25 -9.32
N VAL A 107 16.07 -1.20 -8.80
CA VAL A 107 16.48 -2.02 -7.66
C VAL A 107 16.02 -3.47 -7.82
N PRO A 108 16.69 -4.43 -7.14
CA PRO A 108 16.23 -5.82 -7.10
C PRO A 108 14.84 -5.94 -6.47
N ALA A 109 14.13 -7.02 -6.79
CA ALA A 109 12.76 -7.25 -6.32
C ALA A 109 12.61 -7.13 -4.81
N ARG A 110 13.52 -7.71 -4.04
CA ARG A 110 13.45 -7.66 -2.57
C ARG A 110 13.59 -6.23 -2.04
N ASP A 111 14.45 -5.43 -2.66
CA ASP A 111 14.61 -4.02 -2.29
C ASP A 111 13.38 -3.21 -2.69
N ALA A 112 12.77 -3.52 -3.83
CA ALA A 112 11.52 -2.87 -4.25
C ALA A 112 10.40 -3.15 -3.25
N TRP A 113 10.28 -4.38 -2.75
CA TRP A 113 9.32 -4.72 -1.70
C TRP A 113 9.56 -3.91 -0.42
N GLN A 114 10.83 -3.79 0.00
CA GLN A 114 11.19 -2.99 1.18
C GLN A 114 10.76 -1.54 1.01
N LEU A 115 11.05 -0.94 -0.13
CA LEU A 115 10.67 0.44 -0.41
C LEU A 115 9.16 0.63 -0.45
N ALA A 116 8.43 -0.31 -1.05
CA ALA A 116 6.97 -0.24 -1.16
C ALA A 116 6.29 -0.43 0.20
N LEU A 117 6.80 -1.33 1.03
CA LEU A 117 6.15 -1.72 2.29
C LEU A 117 6.56 -0.83 3.46
N ALA A 118 7.82 -0.41 3.51
CA ALA A 118 8.37 0.37 4.62
C ALA A 118 8.66 1.83 4.28
N GLY A 119 8.66 2.19 3.00
CA GLY A 119 8.89 3.57 2.57
C GLY A 119 7.67 4.44 2.79
N GLY A 120 7.87 5.65 3.33
CA GLY A 120 6.81 6.61 3.57
C GLY A 120 6.55 7.55 2.40
N ASP A 121 5.64 8.49 2.61
CA ASP A 121 5.34 9.62 1.73
C ASP A 121 4.70 9.23 0.38
N ASP A 122 4.11 8.04 0.27
CA ASP A 122 3.39 7.67 -0.96
C ASP A 122 2.06 8.40 -1.09
N TYR A 123 1.38 8.68 0.01
CA TYR A 123 0.07 9.35 0.07
C TYR A 123 -1.01 8.70 -0.82
N GLU A 124 -0.88 7.42 -1.06
CA GLU A 124 -1.93 6.61 -1.66
C GLU A 124 -2.91 6.16 -0.58
N LEU A 125 -4.06 5.64 -0.99
CA LEU A 125 -5.01 5.06 -0.05
C LEU A 125 -4.79 3.56 0.07
N CYS A 126 -4.82 3.06 1.29
CA CYS A 126 -5.00 1.64 1.56
C CYS A 126 -6.41 1.43 2.12
N PHE A 127 -7.15 0.51 1.55
CA PHE A 127 -8.53 0.29 1.97
C PHE A 127 -8.91 -1.19 1.87
N THR A 128 -9.89 -1.59 2.68
CA THR A 128 -10.42 -2.94 2.66
C THR A 128 -11.86 -2.92 2.18
N VAL A 129 -12.25 -3.96 1.43
CA VAL A 129 -13.58 -4.02 0.82
C VAL A 129 -14.17 -5.41 1.04
N PRO A 130 -15.41 -5.51 1.58
CA PRO A 130 -16.11 -6.77 1.65
C PRO A 130 -16.28 -7.40 0.26
N GLN A 131 -16.26 -8.72 0.22
CA GLN A 131 -16.33 -9.45 -1.04
C GLN A 131 -17.55 -9.07 -1.89
N GLU A 132 -18.68 -8.82 -1.25
CA GLU A 132 -19.93 -8.42 -1.92
C GLU A 132 -19.84 -7.08 -2.64
N HIS A 133 -18.86 -6.23 -2.31
CA HIS A 133 -18.68 -4.92 -2.92
C HIS A 133 -17.53 -4.86 -3.92
N HIS A 134 -16.79 -5.95 -4.13
CA HIS A 134 -15.63 -5.93 -5.05
C HIS A 134 -16.04 -5.52 -6.47
N GLY A 135 -17.17 -6.00 -6.94
CA GLY A 135 -17.66 -5.70 -8.30
C GLY A 135 -18.06 -4.24 -8.51
N ALA A 136 -18.31 -3.49 -7.43
CA ALA A 136 -18.71 -2.08 -7.52
C ALA A 136 -17.54 -1.12 -7.56
N LEU A 137 -16.31 -1.59 -7.30
CA LEU A 137 -15.13 -0.72 -7.21
C LEU A 137 -14.81 -0.03 -8.53
N ASP A 138 -14.88 -0.74 -9.64
CA ASP A 138 -14.58 -0.15 -10.96
C ASP A 138 -15.50 1.03 -11.26
N THR A 139 -16.78 0.88 -11.01
CA THR A 139 -17.76 1.95 -11.21
C THR A 139 -17.52 3.10 -10.25
N ALA A 140 -17.30 2.80 -8.97
CA ALA A 140 -17.12 3.82 -7.94
C ALA A 140 -15.89 4.68 -8.19
N LEU A 141 -14.79 4.06 -8.66
CA LEU A 141 -13.52 4.75 -8.86
C LEU A 141 -13.28 5.22 -10.29
N ALA A 142 -14.20 4.93 -11.22
CA ALA A 142 -14.03 5.23 -12.64
C ALA A 142 -13.72 6.71 -12.92
N ASN A 143 -14.35 7.63 -12.17
CA ASN A 143 -14.21 9.07 -12.39
C ASN A 143 -13.13 9.71 -11.52
N CYS A 144 -12.38 8.93 -10.76
CA CYS A 144 -11.36 9.48 -9.86
C CYS A 144 -9.98 9.60 -10.54
N GLY A 145 -9.83 9.03 -11.74
CA GLY A 145 -8.57 9.08 -12.47
C GLY A 145 -7.43 8.35 -11.78
N VAL A 146 -7.73 7.41 -10.89
CA VAL A 146 -6.74 6.71 -10.10
C VAL A 146 -6.86 5.20 -10.31
N ARG A 147 -5.71 4.55 -10.46
CA ARG A 147 -5.64 3.09 -10.52
C ARG A 147 -5.75 2.53 -9.11
N PHE A 148 -6.31 1.34 -8.99
CA PHE A 148 -6.33 0.61 -7.72
C PHE A 148 -5.99 -0.85 -7.98
N THR A 149 -5.38 -1.49 -6.98
CA THR A 149 -4.87 -2.86 -7.10
C THR A 149 -5.19 -3.63 -5.84
N ARG A 150 -5.73 -4.83 -6.00
CA ARG A 150 -5.86 -5.76 -4.88
C ARG A 150 -4.50 -6.37 -4.59
N ILE A 151 -4.05 -6.28 -3.33
CA ILE A 151 -2.74 -6.76 -2.90
C ILE A 151 -2.81 -7.91 -1.91
N GLY A 152 -4.00 -8.21 -1.37
CA GLY A 152 -4.13 -9.26 -0.37
C GLY A 152 -5.53 -9.37 0.19
N ARG A 153 -5.61 -9.95 1.38
CA ARG A 153 -6.89 -10.18 2.05
C ARG A 153 -6.75 -10.10 3.56
N ILE A 154 -7.85 -9.78 4.20
CA ILE A 154 -7.96 -9.79 5.66
C ILE A 154 -8.34 -11.21 6.10
N GLN A 155 -7.69 -11.67 7.16
CA GLN A 155 -7.91 -12.99 7.75
C GLN A 155 -8.24 -12.85 9.23
N ALA A 156 -8.91 -13.84 9.79
CA ALA A 156 -9.08 -13.95 11.23
C ALA A 156 -7.71 -14.25 11.87
N GLY A 157 -7.48 -13.69 13.04
CA GLY A 157 -6.24 -13.91 13.78
C GLY A 157 -5.75 -12.65 14.48
N ASP A 158 -4.69 -12.79 15.24
CA ASP A 158 -4.07 -11.65 15.92
C ASP A 158 -3.47 -10.67 14.91
N PRO A 159 -3.48 -9.37 15.21
CA PRO A 159 -2.91 -8.37 14.31
C PRO A 159 -1.49 -8.70 13.87
N GLY A 160 -1.27 -8.69 12.56
CA GLY A 160 0.01 -9.01 11.96
C GLY A 160 -0.15 -9.15 10.45
N ILE A 161 0.97 -9.18 9.75
CA ILE A 161 0.98 -9.32 8.29
C ILE A 161 1.81 -10.52 7.90
N ASP A 162 1.18 -11.43 7.14
CA ASP A 162 1.89 -12.54 6.48
C ASP A 162 2.16 -12.15 5.03
N TYR A 163 3.39 -12.32 4.61
CA TYR A 163 3.79 -12.05 3.23
C TYR A 163 3.94 -13.37 2.47
N VAL A 164 3.40 -13.39 1.27
CA VAL A 164 3.54 -14.54 0.37
C VAL A 164 3.97 -14.07 -1.01
N GLN A 165 4.59 -14.94 -1.77
CA GLN A 165 4.84 -14.75 -3.19
C GLN A 165 4.15 -15.89 -3.92
N GLY A 166 3.03 -15.59 -4.58
CA GLY A 166 2.09 -16.61 -4.98
C GLY A 166 1.52 -17.26 -3.72
N GLU A 167 1.78 -18.55 -3.53
CA GLU A 167 1.32 -19.28 -2.34
C GLU A 167 2.46 -19.56 -1.35
N GLN A 168 3.69 -19.15 -1.66
CA GLN A 168 4.86 -19.44 -0.84
C GLN A 168 5.08 -18.35 0.20
N PRO A 169 5.20 -18.71 1.49
CA PRO A 169 5.54 -17.74 2.53
C PRO A 169 6.90 -17.10 2.27
N VAL A 170 6.99 -15.80 2.55
CA VAL A 170 8.23 -15.03 2.45
C VAL A 170 8.46 -14.31 3.76
N GLU A 171 9.65 -14.43 4.33
CA GLU A 171 10.05 -13.65 5.50
C GLU A 171 10.65 -12.33 5.03
N LEU A 172 10.13 -11.23 5.60
CA LEU A 172 10.66 -9.90 5.37
C LEU A 172 10.96 -9.24 6.71
N HIS A 173 12.14 -8.61 6.79
CA HIS A 173 12.54 -7.79 7.92
C HIS A 173 12.54 -6.34 7.47
N LEU A 174 11.48 -5.60 7.85
CA LEU A 174 11.30 -4.23 7.43
C LEU A 174 11.97 -3.30 8.45
N LYS A 175 12.95 -2.53 7.96
CA LYS A 175 13.70 -1.61 8.83
C LYS A 175 12.79 -0.50 9.36
N GLY A 176 12.98 -0.16 10.64
CA GLY A 176 12.27 0.94 11.27
C GLY A 176 10.84 0.63 11.63
N TRP A 177 10.39 -0.62 11.42
CA TRP A 177 9.03 -0.98 11.72
C TRP A 177 8.95 -2.39 12.32
N ASP A 178 8.42 -2.48 13.52
CA ASP A 178 8.35 -3.74 14.27
C ASP A 178 7.17 -3.72 15.25
N HIS A 179 5.99 -3.39 14.72
CA HIS A 179 4.80 -3.23 15.55
C HIS A 179 4.21 -4.54 16.06
N PHE A 180 4.67 -5.66 15.52
CA PHE A 180 4.17 -6.97 15.89
C PHE A 180 5.22 -7.83 16.59
N ALA A 181 6.38 -7.25 16.87
CA ALA A 181 7.42 -7.94 17.62
C ALA A 181 7.07 -8.03 19.10
#